data_995d28392370fd3835489eb0fdecc796
#
_entry.id   995d28392370fd3835489eb0fdecc796
#
_cell.length_a   1.000
_cell.length_b   1.000
_cell.length_c   1.000
_cell.angle_alpha   90.00
_cell.angle_beta   90.00
_cell.angle_gamma   90.00
#
_symmetry.space_group_name_H-M   'P 1'
#
loop_
_entity.id
_entity.type
_entity.pdbx_description
1 polymer ?
#
loop_
_entity_poly.entity_id
_entity_poly.type
_entity_poly.pdbx_seq_one_letter_code
_entity_poly.pdbx_strand_id
1 'polypeptide(L)'
;KYAAGWISPIELKENTSVSGIKPLADGGDAYIFRNPNHADEYYLIENRQKKGWDAALAGSGIMINHIDYNLKAWNYNIPNSMMAGVNDHERMTFVPADNVKSEKSEEYDAWPYGNKNRLANNTTPACTSYNLNTDGTKLMNIILSDMAIAADGTASFTFQNLNKTASEENYIFQETFDKCLGTGGNDGKGFYTSGNANLFASGPFSPDKNGWTSNVQTYKGGSQCARVGKRDATNITFTSPEIKINGDVILTFKAAPYAQSNKTMTVSVSNGTVENGTFNLMPNQWTECTTKITANGRVKI
;
A
#
# COMPACT_ATOMS: atom_id res chain seq x y z
N LYS A 1 16.90 2.98 -21.55
CA LYS A 1 16.61 1.69 -22.19
C LYS A 1 15.10 1.39 -22.21
N TYR A 2 14.41 1.47 -21.06
CA TYR A 2 12.97 1.22 -20.98
C TYR A 2 12.17 2.23 -21.81
N ALA A 3 12.38 3.54 -21.62
CA ALA A 3 11.72 4.58 -22.41
C ALA A 3 12.01 4.49 -23.93
N ALA A 4 13.12 3.85 -24.31
CA ALA A 4 13.45 3.58 -25.72
C ALA A 4 12.90 2.25 -26.25
N GLY A 5 12.16 1.50 -25.42
CA GLY A 5 11.58 0.20 -25.81
C GLY A 5 12.59 -0.94 -25.95
N TRP A 6 13.81 -0.80 -25.43
CA TRP A 6 14.86 -1.82 -25.56
C TRP A 6 14.76 -2.93 -24.52
N ILE A 7 14.07 -2.67 -23.41
CA ILE A 7 13.80 -3.65 -22.35
C ILE A 7 12.34 -3.55 -21.92
N SER A 8 11.79 -4.67 -21.44
CA SER A 8 10.47 -4.77 -20.83
C SER A 8 10.62 -5.21 -19.38
N PRO A 9 10.72 -4.27 -18.42
CA PRO A 9 10.95 -4.62 -17.04
C PRO A 9 9.78 -5.39 -16.43
N ILE A 10 10.08 -6.29 -15.50
CA ILE A 10 9.09 -6.97 -14.66
C ILE A 10 8.59 -6.00 -13.60
N GLU A 11 7.28 -5.78 -13.53
CA GLU A 11 6.70 -4.85 -12.57
C GLU A 11 6.57 -5.49 -11.18
N LEU A 12 7.16 -4.82 -10.18
CA LEU A 12 7.09 -5.22 -8.77
C LEU A 12 5.84 -4.62 -8.13
N LYS A 13 4.82 -5.44 -7.89
CA LYS A 13 3.56 -5.03 -7.24
C LYS A 13 3.44 -5.59 -5.82
N GLU A 14 3.77 -6.87 -5.69
CA GLU A 14 3.61 -7.66 -4.47
C GLU A 14 4.95 -7.88 -3.78
N ASN A 15 4.92 -8.11 -2.46
CA ASN A 15 6.09 -8.52 -1.71
C ASN A 15 6.67 -9.79 -2.35
N THR A 16 7.94 -9.74 -2.70
CA THR A 16 8.60 -10.85 -3.39
C THR A 16 10.09 -10.89 -3.11
N SER A 17 10.69 -12.07 -3.18
CA SER A 17 12.14 -12.24 -3.21
C SER A 17 12.55 -12.70 -4.60
N VAL A 18 13.52 -12.03 -5.17
CA VAL A 18 14.05 -12.31 -6.51
C VAL A 18 15.49 -12.75 -6.38
N SER A 19 15.88 -13.81 -7.08
CA SER A 19 17.24 -14.35 -7.07
C SER A 19 17.68 -14.82 -8.45
N GLY A 20 18.97 -14.97 -8.65
CA GLY A 20 19.52 -15.44 -9.93
C GLY A 20 19.37 -14.43 -11.06
N ILE A 21 19.27 -13.13 -10.74
CA ILE A 21 19.14 -12.07 -11.73
C ILE A 21 20.46 -11.95 -12.49
N LYS A 22 20.47 -12.39 -13.73
CA LYS A 22 21.67 -12.27 -14.59
C LYS A 22 22.03 -10.81 -14.85
N PRO A 23 23.30 -10.52 -15.17
CA PRO A 23 23.67 -9.21 -15.69
C PRO A 23 22.82 -8.83 -16.92
N LEU A 24 22.43 -7.57 -17.02
CA LEU A 24 21.63 -7.10 -18.16
C LEU A 24 22.35 -7.34 -19.51
N ALA A 25 23.69 -7.26 -19.52
CA ALA A 25 24.51 -7.57 -20.70
C ALA A 25 24.43 -9.04 -21.13
N ASP A 26 24.04 -9.95 -20.25
CA ASP A 26 23.81 -11.38 -20.50
C ASP A 26 22.32 -11.71 -20.74
N GLY A 27 21.49 -10.71 -21.03
CA GLY A 27 20.06 -10.87 -21.22
C GLY A 27 19.27 -11.06 -19.93
N GLY A 28 19.79 -10.55 -18.81
CA GLY A 28 19.08 -10.55 -17.53
C GLY A 28 17.86 -9.63 -17.51
N ASP A 29 16.95 -9.90 -16.60
CA ASP A 29 15.75 -9.10 -16.40
C ASP A 29 16.07 -7.78 -15.68
N ALA A 30 15.29 -6.75 -16.00
CA ALA A 30 15.17 -5.53 -15.22
C ALA A 30 13.83 -5.54 -14.47
N TYR A 31 13.77 -4.84 -13.35
CA TYR A 31 12.58 -4.72 -12.52
C TYR A 31 12.17 -3.26 -12.40
N ILE A 32 10.86 -3.00 -12.34
CA ILE A 32 10.33 -1.65 -12.21
C ILE A 32 9.32 -1.59 -11.05
N PHE A 33 9.44 -0.56 -10.23
CA PHE A 33 8.41 -0.17 -9.27
C PHE A 33 7.92 1.24 -9.58
N ARG A 34 6.63 1.39 -9.82
CA ARG A 34 6.00 2.69 -10.07
C ARG A 34 5.48 3.31 -8.80
N ASN A 35 5.63 4.63 -8.68
CA ASN A 35 4.97 5.38 -7.64
C ASN A 35 3.44 5.28 -7.86
N PRO A 36 2.66 4.72 -6.93
CA PRO A 36 1.21 4.56 -7.13
C PRO A 36 0.45 5.88 -7.21
N ASN A 37 1.03 6.99 -6.72
CA ASN A 37 0.44 8.32 -6.83
C ASN A 37 0.84 9.04 -8.13
N HIS A 38 1.95 8.64 -8.75
CA HIS A 38 2.53 9.27 -9.94
C HIS A 38 3.12 8.19 -10.86
N ALA A 39 2.31 7.58 -11.70
CA ALA A 39 2.68 6.40 -12.50
C ALA A 39 3.87 6.62 -13.46
N ASP A 40 4.15 7.87 -13.83
CA ASP A 40 5.32 8.24 -14.64
C ASP A 40 6.60 8.36 -13.81
N GLU A 41 6.50 8.34 -12.48
CA GLU A 41 7.64 8.28 -11.57
C GLU A 41 7.89 6.85 -11.11
N TYR A 42 9.11 6.35 -11.29
CA TYR A 42 9.43 4.97 -10.98
C TYR A 42 10.90 4.74 -10.66
N TYR A 43 11.16 3.63 -9.96
CA TYR A 43 12.48 3.05 -9.83
C TYR A 43 12.65 1.92 -10.83
N LEU A 44 13.80 1.92 -11.54
CA LEU A 44 14.22 0.85 -12.43
C LEU A 44 15.46 0.18 -11.82
N ILE A 45 15.39 -1.12 -11.62
CA ILE A 45 16.37 -1.94 -10.91
C ILE A 45 17.00 -2.91 -11.92
N GLU A 46 18.31 -2.84 -12.06
CA GLU A 46 19.07 -3.63 -13.04
C GLU A 46 20.30 -4.24 -12.36
N ASN A 47 20.67 -5.48 -12.74
CA ASN A 47 21.99 -6.02 -12.42
C ASN A 47 22.97 -5.62 -13.52
N ARG A 48 24.01 -4.88 -13.17
CA ARG A 48 25.05 -4.42 -14.09
C ARG A 48 26.41 -4.93 -13.62
N GLN A 49 27.10 -5.62 -14.51
CA GLN A 49 28.44 -6.15 -14.27
C GLN A 49 29.41 -5.62 -15.32
N LYS A 50 30.70 -5.45 -14.98
CA LYS A 50 31.75 -4.99 -15.90
C LYS A 50 32.02 -6.03 -16.98
N LYS A 51 31.07 -6.22 -17.90
CA LYS A 51 31.10 -7.26 -18.91
C LYS A 51 30.41 -6.78 -20.20
N GLY A 52 30.88 -7.22 -21.34
CA GLY A 52 30.32 -6.86 -22.63
C GLY A 52 30.30 -5.34 -22.84
N TRP A 53 29.12 -4.79 -23.15
CA TRP A 53 28.92 -3.35 -23.30
C TRP A 53 29.11 -2.56 -22.01
N ASP A 54 29.03 -3.23 -20.87
CA ASP A 54 29.16 -2.64 -19.53
C ASP A 54 30.61 -2.74 -18.98
N ALA A 55 31.56 -3.22 -19.75
CA ALA A 55 32.94 -3.43 -19.31
C ALA A 55 33.62 -2.15 -18.78
N ALA A 56 33.21 -0.98 -19.27
CA ALA A 56 33.76 0.33 -18.90
C ALA A 56 33.01 1.00 -17.73
N LEU A 57 32.01 0.36 -17.12
CA LEU A 57 31.33 0.94 -15.97
C LEU A 57 32.30 1.14 -14.80
N ALA A 58 32.09 2.19 -14.02
CA ALA A 58 32.88 2.48 -12.83
C ALA A 58 32.71 1.39 -11.76
N GLY A 59 31.46 0.99 -11.48
CA GLY A 59 31.07 -0.03 -10.49
C GLY A 59 30.32 -1.22 -11.08
N SER A 60 30.11 -2.26 -10.27
CA SER A 60 29.32 -3.46 -10.58
C SER A 60 28.36 -3.76 -9.45
N GLY A 61 27.13 -4.16 -9.78
CA GLY A 61 26.12 -4.53 -8.81
C GLY A 61 24.71 -4.24 -9.29
N ILE A 62 23.79 -4.12 -8.35
CA ILE A 62 22.42 -3.69 -8.61
C ILE A 62 22.41 -2.17 -8.76
N MET A 63 22.02 -1.68 -9.92
CA MET A 63 21.83 -0.26 -10.18
C MET A 63 20.35 0.08 -10.01
N ILE A 64 20.07 1.11 -9.21
CA ILE A 64 18.72 1.62 -8.97
C ILE A 64 18.64 3.00 -9.61
N ASN A 65 17.84 3.11 -10.68
CA ASN A 65 17.58 4.37 -11.36
C ASN A 65 16.27 4.95 -10.86
N HIS A 66 16.27 6.24 -10.53
CA HIS A 66 15.06 7.00 -10.21
C HIS A 66 14.68 7.84 -11.43
N ILE A 67 13.53 7.60 -11.99
CA ILE A 67 13.01 8.28 -13.16
C ILE A 67 11.68 8.96 -12.82
N ASP A 68 11.55 10.24 -13.18
CA ASP A 68 10.30 10.98 -13.26
C ASP A 68 10.07 11.35 -14.73
N TYR A 69 9.40 10.44 -15.47
CA TYR A 69 9.23 10.57 -16.91
C TYR A 69 8.34 11.75 -17.27
N ASN A 70 8.83 12.61 -18.14
CA ASN A 70 8.05 13.71 -18.70
C ASN A 70 8.28 13.77 -20.22
N LEU A 71 7.22 13.54 -20.98
CA LEU A 71 7.29 13.47 -22.45
C LEU A 71 7.95 14.71 -23.06
N LYS A 72 7.67 15.90 -22.50
CA LYS A 72 8.22 17.16 -23.03
C LYS A 72 9.74 17.21 -22.82
N ALA A 73 10.23 16.90 -21.62
CA ALA A 73 11.65 16.86 -21.30
C ALA A 73 12.40 15.83 -22.19
N TRP A 74 11.79 14.67 -22.42
CA TRP A 74 12.35 13.62 -23.31
C TRP A 74 12.38 14.05 -24.78
N ASN A 75 11.30 14.67 -25.27
CA ASN A 75 11.25 15.19 -26.66
C ASN A 75 12.28 16.28 -26.94
N TYR A 76 12.60 17.09 -25.91
CA TYR A 76 13.67 18.09 -26.01
C TYR A 76 15.07 17.51 -25.74
N ASN A 77 15.17 16.22 -25.42
CA ASN A 77 16.42 15.53 -25.03
C ASN A 77 17.16 16.19 -23.86
N ILE A 78 16.41 16.64 -22.85
CA ILE A 78 16.93 17.32 -21.68
C ILE A 78 16.41 16.73 -20.35
N PRO A 79 16.35 15.38 -20.18
CA PRO A 79 15.78 14.82 -18.94
C PRO A 79 16.56 15.26 -17.68
N ASN A 80 17.85 15.55 -17.81
CA ASN A 80 18.71 15.99 -16.68
C ASN A 80 19.24 17.43 -16.84
N SER A 81 18.73 18.18 -17.84
CA SER A 81 19.09 19.60 -18.02
C SER A 81 17.89 20.48 -17.75
N MET A 82 18.07 21.46 -16.87
CA MET A 82 16.99 22.39 -16.53
C MET A 82 16.69 23.35 -17.66
N MET A 83 15.41 23.53 -17.99
CA MET A 83 14.92 24.50 -18.95
C MET A 83 13.58 25.05 -18.49
N ALA A 84 13.49 26.35 -18.31
CA ALA A 84 12.28 27.02 -17.86
C ALA A 84 11.05 26.64 -18.71
N GLY A 85 9.96 26.25 -18.06
CA GLY A 85 8.71 25.81 -18.69
C GLY A 85 8.77 24.45 -19.40
N VAL A 86 9.90 23.74 -19.35
CA VAL A 86 10.09 22.39 -19.93
C VAL A 86 10.55 21.40 -18.87
N ASN A 87 11.63 21.68 -18.17
CA ASN A 87 12.20 20.78 -17.16
C ASN A 87 12.71 21.55 -15.96
N ASP A 88 12.27 21.21 -14.76
CA ASP A 88 12.51 21.91 -13.50
C ASP A 88 13.45 21.13 -12.55
N HIS A 89 13.77 19.87 -12.85
CA HIS A 89 14.70 19.03 -12.07
C HIS A 89 15.32 17.94 -12.93
N GLU A 90 16.34 17.27 -12.38
CA GLU A 90 16.91 16.05 -12.97
C GLU A 90 15.92 14.90 -12.86
N ARG A 91 15.49 14.36 -14.00
CA ARG A 91 14.41 13.37 -14.10
C ARG A 91 14.90 11.94 -14.28
N MET A 92 16.21 11.75 -14.45
CA MET A 92 16.81 10.43 -14.57
C MET A 92 18.12 10.41 -13.80
N THR A 93 18.08 9.91 -12.58
CA THR A 93 19.22 9.85 -11.67
C THR A 93 19.43 8.46 -11.11
N PHE A 94 20.57 8.21 -10.52
CA PHE A 94 20.81 7.02 -9.73
C PHE A 94 20.43 7.25 -8.26
N VAL A 95 20.14 6.15 -7.56
CA VAL A 95 20.11 6.09 -6.09
C VAL A 95 21.42 5.41 -5.64
N PRO A 96 22.51 6.18 -5.42
CA PRO A 96 23.83 5.63 -5.16
C PRO A 96 23.89 4.98 -3.78
N ALA A 97 24.52 3.80 -3.70
CA ALA A 97 24.61 3.04 -2.44
C ALA A 97 25.46 3.77 -1.38
N ASP A 98 26.49 4.51 -1.78
CA ASP A 98 27.30 5.33 -0.88
C ASP A 98 26.59 6.63 -0.44
N ASN A 99 25.49 7.03 -1.12
CA ASN A 99 24.76 8.28 -0.94
C ASN A 99 25.55 9.53 -1.41
N VAL A 100 26.47 9.37 -2.35
CA VAL A 100 27.27 10.46 -2.90
C VAL A 100 27.03 10.57 -4.41
N LYS A 101 26.56 11.72 -4.88
CA LYS A 101 26.42 12.02 -6.31
C LYS A 101 27.68 12.74 -6.80
N SER A 102 28.70 11.97 -7.14
CA SER A 102 29.98 12.51 -7.60
C SER A 102 30.65 11.54 -8.58
N GLU A 103 31.20 12.07 -9.67
CA GLU A 103 32.00 11.30 -10.63
C GLU A 103 33.19 10.57 -9.96
N LYS A 104 33.64 11.06 -8.81
CA LYS A 104 34.75 10.44 -8.06
C LYS A 104 34.36 9.22 -7.24
N SER A 105 33.06 8.96 -7.08
CA SER A 105 32.52 7.85 -6.27
C SER A 105 31.63 6.89 -7.06
N GLU A 106 31.54 7.03 -8.38
CA GLU A 106 30.69 6.20 -9.23
C GLU A 106 30.90 4.68 -9.08
N GLU A 107 32.12 4.27 -8.66
CA GLU A 107 32.41 2.86 -8.38
C GLU A 107 31.62 2.30 -7.19
N TYR A 108 31.11 3.19 -6.31
CA TYR A 108 30.36 2.87 -5.08
C TYR A 108 28.86 3.08 -5.19
N ASP A 109 28.37 3.46 -6.37
CA ASP A 109 26.94 3.69 -6.63
C ASP A 109 26.12 2.41 -6.65
N ALA A 110 26.73 1.31 -7.08
CA ALA A 110 26.06 0.03 -7.19
C ALA A 110 25.83 -0.64 -5.84
N TRP A 111 24.67 -1.24 -5.69
CA TRP A 111 24.27 -2.01 -4.51
C TRP A 111 24.68 -3.49 -4.62
N PRO A 112 25.05 -4.16 -3.50
CA PRO A 112 25.35 -3.57 -2.18
C PRO A 112 26.69 -2.85 -2.15
N TYR A 113 26.84 -1.88 -1.22
CA TYR A 113 28.12 -1.22 -0.96
C TYR A 113 28.48 -1.30 0.53
N GLY A 114 29.60 -1.92 0.85
CA GLY A 114 30.00 -2.18 2.24
C GLY A 114 28.92 -3.02 2.95
N ASN A 115 28.38 -2.50 4.04
CA ASN A 115 27.26 -3.13 4.77
C ASN A 115 25.87 -2.61 4.34
N LYS A 116 25.82 -1.76 3.32
CA LYS A 116 24.58 -1.20 2.80
C LYS A 116 23.99 -2.13 1.74
N ASN A 117 23.04 -2.94 2.14
CA ASN A 117 22.28 -3.85 1.28
C ASN A 117 20.78 -3.64 1.35
N ARG A 118 20.37 -2.45 1.87
CA ARG A 118 18.97 -2.10 2.08
C ARG A 118 18.70 -0.64 1.71
N LEU A 119 17.65 -0.41 0.89
CA LEU A 119 17.09 0.90 0.57
C LEU A 119 15.64 0.94 1.07
N ALA A 120 15.29 1.93 1.88
CA ALA A 120 13.97 2.13 2.44
C ALA A 120 13.73 3.61 2.77
N ASN A 121 12.53 3.95 3.25
CA ASN A 121 12.20 5.32 3.64
C ASN A 121 13.11 5.90 4.73
N ASN A 122 13.65 5.04 5.60
CA ASN A 122 14.45 5.41 6.77
C ASN A 122 15.93 5.04 6.65
N THR A 123 16.43 4.78 5.45
CA THR A 123 17.85 4.54 5.18
C THR A 123 18.57 5.79 4.65
N THR A 124 19.88 5.72 4.52
CA THR A 124 20.71 6.74 3.85
C THR A 124 21.55 6.05 2.78
N PRO A 125 21.20 6.25 1.46
CA PRO A 125 20.10 7.10 0.94
C PRO A 125 18.72 6.58 1.35
N ALA A 126 17.73 7.47 1.33
CA ALA A 126 16.32 7.11 1.52
C ALA A 126 15.64 6.83 0.17
N CYS A 127 14.55 6.05 0.22
CA CYS A 127 13.72 5.73 -0.93
C CYS A 127 12.76 6.90 -1.24
N THR A 128 13.25 7.94 -1.93
CA THR A 128 12.53 9.19 -2.14
C THR A 128 11.78 9.25 -3.46
N SER A 129 10.72 10.08 -3.52
CA SER A 129 10.07 10.55 -4.75
C SER A 129 10.37 12.02 -5.01
N TYR A 130 10.28 12.47 -6.26
CA TYR A 130 10.28 13.89 -6.63
C TYR A 130 8.92 14.52 -6.36
N ASN A 131 7.86 13.79 -6.71
CA ASN A 131 6.50 14.24 -6.59
C ASN A 131 5.97 14.05 -5.16
N LEU A 132 5.10 14.98 -4.74
CA LEU A 132 4.43 14.89 -3.45
C LEU A 132 3.29 13.87 -3.53
N ASN A 133 3.32 12.87 -2.70
CA ASN A 133 2.29 11.85 -2.62
C ASN A 133 1.02 12.36 -1.91
N THR A 134 -0.08 11.65 -2.04
CA THR A 134 -1.36 11.99 -1.40
C THR A 134 -1.30 11.95 0.14
N ASP A 135 -0.35 11.21 0.71
CA ASP A 135 -0.06 11.16 2.16
C ASP A 135 0.78 12.35 2.66
N GLY A 136 1.13 13.28 1.77
CA GLY A 136 1.96 14.45 2.09
C GLY A 136 3.47 14.16 2.18
N THR A 137 3.92 12.96 1.83
CA THR A 137 5.33 12.58 1.81
C THR A 137 5.93 12.68 0.40
N LYS A 138 7.27 12.65 0.33
CA LYS A 138 8.05 12.43 -0.89
C LYS A 138 8.84 11.14 -0.77
N LEU A 139 8.14 10.02 -0.57
CA LEU A 139 8.74 8.71 -0.37
C LEU A 139 8.10 7.69 -1.33
N MET A 140 8.89 6.78 -1.87
CA MET A 140 8.37 5.70 -2.72
C MET A 140 7.62 4.64 -1.91
N ASN A 141 7.79 4.63 -0.58
CA ASN A 141 7.14 3.69 0.34
C ASN A 141 7.38 2.22 -0.05
N ILE A 142 8.64 1.88 -0.29
CA ILE A 142 9.09 0.50 -0.52
C ILE A 142 10.29 0.17 0.35
N ILE A 143 10.58 -1.12 0.43
CA ILE A 143 11.85 -1.65 0.93
C ILE A 143 12.46 -2.55 -0.14
N LEU A 144 13.69 -2.27 -0.51
CA LEU A 144 14.58 -3.23 -1.17
C LEU A 144 15.59 -3.66 -0.13
N SER A 145 15.64 -4.94 0.21
CA SER A 145 16.57 -5.50 1.23
C SER A 145 17.25 -6.74 0.71
N ASP A 146 18.22 -7.21 1.49
CA ASP A 146 18.99 -8.42 1.18
C ASP A 146 19.62 -8.37 -0.21
N MET A 147 19.95 -7.17 -0.67
CA MET A 147 20.61 -6.99 -1.95
C MET A 147 21.99 -7.65 -1.90
N ALA A 148 22.22 -8.56 -2.82
CA ALA A 148 23.46 -9.34 -2.88
C ALA A 148 23.88 -9.63 -4.32
N ILE A 149 25.18 -9.80 -4.52
CA ILE A 149 25.80 -10.29 -5.76
C ILE A 149 26.49 -11.60 -5.44
N ALA A 150 26.10 -12.67 -6.15
CA ALA A 150 26.74 -13.97 -6.02
C ALA A 150 28.08 -14.02 -6.77
N ALA A 151 28.89 -15.05 -6.50
CA ALA A 151 30.21 -15.21 -7.13
C ALA A 151 30.16 -15.35 -8.66
N ASP A 152 29.05 -15.80 -9.23
CA ASP A 152 28.81 -15.90 -10.66
C ASP A 152 28.31 -14.59 -11.29
N GLY A 153 28.20 -13.51 -10.50
CA GLY A 153 27.72 -12.21 -10.92
C GLY A 153 26.20 -12.09 -10.98
N THR A 154 25.44 -13.10 -10.58
CA THR A 154 23.99 -12.96 -10.45
C THR A 154 23.62 -12.13 -9.22
N ALA A 155 22.51 -11.40 -9.30
CA ALA A 155 22.01 -10.58 -8.23
C ALA A 155 20.76 -11.19 -7.56
N SER A 156 20.50 -10.75 -6.34
CA SER A 156 19.26 -11.02 -5.61
C SER A 156 18.84 -9.84 -4.76
N PHE A 157 17.54 -9.73 -4.48
CA PHE A 157 16.98 -8.79 -3.52
C PHE A 157 15.60 -9.26 -3.03
N THR A 158 15.17 -8.70 -1.91
CA THR A 158 13.79 -8.80 -1.40
C THR A 158 13.11 -7.44 -1.58
N PHE A 159 11.92 -7.44 -2.19
CA PHE A 159 11.07 -6.27 -2.38
C PHE A 159 9.86 -6.33 -1.46
N GLN A 160 9.57 -5.22 -0.78
CA GLN A 160 8.34 -5.02 -0.01
C GLN A 160 7.68 -3.71 -0.44
N ASN A 161 6.40 -3.78 -0.78
CA ASN A 161 5.58 -2.63 -1.11
C ASN A 161 4.85 -2.14 0.15
N LEU A 162 5.22 -0.97 0.64
CA LEU A 162 4.59 -0.32 1.80
C LEU A 162 3.41 0.58 1.41
N ASN A 163 3.23 0.83 0.10
CA ASN A 163 2.07 1.57 -0.41
C ASN A 163 0.79 0.71 -0.42
N LYS A 164 0.85 -0.53 0.00
CA LYS A 164 -0.35 -1.34 0.12
C LYS A 164 -1.30 -0.62 1.06
N THR A 165 -2.24 0.11 0.46
CA THR A 165 -3.50 0.38 1.12
C THR A 165 -4.15 -0.98 1.38
N ALA A 166 -4.93 -1.06 2.43
CA ALA A 166 -5.71 -2.26 2.79
C ALA A 166 -6.54 -2.85 1.61
N SER A 167 -6.49 -2.26 0.41
CA SER A 167 -7.19 -2.69 -0.80
C SER A 167 -6.47 -3.76 -1.63
N GLU A 168 -5.22 -4.13 -1.33
CA GLU A 168 -4.47 -5.16 -2.06
C GLU A 168 -4.12 -6.42 -1.23
N GLU A 169 -4.57 -6.50 0.02
CA GLU A 169 -4.74 -7.80 0.63
C GLU A 169 -5.80 -8.56 -0.18
N ASN A 170 -5.62 -9.85 -0.40
CA ASN A 170 -6.61 -10.71 -1.07
C ASN A 170 -7.87 -10.82 -0.21
N TYR A 171 -8.62 -9.73 -0.13
CA TYR A 171 -9.92 -9.75 0.52
C TYR A 171 -10.89 -10.57 -0.32
N ILE A 172 -11.39 -11.65 0.23
CA ILE A 172 -12.54 -12.36 -0.34
C ILE A 172 -13.82 -11.51 -0.22
N PHE A 173 -13.82 -10.54 0.69
CA PHE A 173 -14.87 -9.55 0.88
C PHE A 173 -14.31 -8.30 1.55
N GLN A 174 -14.66 -7.13 1.05
CA GLN A 174 -14.34 -5.84 1.65
C GLN A 174 -15.56 -4.93 1.59
N GLU A 175 -15.79 -4.19 2.67
CA GLU A 175 -16.80 -3.14 2.78
C GLU A 175 -16.20 -1.97 3.54
N THR A 176 -16.18 -0.79 2.93
CA THR A 176 -15.57 0.41 3.54
C THR A 176 -16.59 1.33 4.19
N PHE A 177 -17.82 1.31 3.69
CA PHE A 177 -18.88 2.27 4.02
C PHE A 177 -18.52 3.74 3.70
N ASP A 178 -17.50 3.98 2.87
CA ASP A 178 -17.02 5.34 2.53
C ASP A 178 -18.08 6.22 1.88
N LYS A 179 -19.04 5.61 1.20
CA LYS A 179 -20.17 6.29 0.56
C LYS A 179 -21.31 6.63 1.51
N CYS A 180 -21.25 6.17 2.75
CA CYS A 180 -22.22 6.56 3.77
C CYS A 180 -22.06 8.03 4.12
N LEU A 181 -23.15 8.75 4.15
CA LEU A 181 -23.19 10.17 4.46
C LEU A 181 -23.86 10.41 5.81
N GLY A 182 -23.38 11.39 6.53
CA GLY A 182 -23.86 11.75 7.85
C GLY A 182 -22.79 12.51 8.63
N THR A 183 -23.01 12.73 9.92
CA THR A 183 -22.02 13.35 10.80
C THR A 183 -21.65 12.44 11.95
N GLY A 184 -20.38 12.54 12.40
CA GLY A 184 -19.80 11.68 13.42
C GLY A 184 -19.27 10.37 12.86
N GLY A 185 -18.31 9.79 13.55
CA GLY A 185 -17.52 8.65 13.13
C GLY A 185 -16.15 9.10 12.59
N ASN A 186 -16.00 9.24 11.26
CA ASN A 186 -14.71 9.53 10.63
C ASN A 186 -14.49 11.00 10.24
N ASP A 187 -15.35 11.93 10.66
CA ASP A 187 -15.24 13.37 10.34
C ASP A 187 -14.56 14.21 11.42
N GLY A 188 -13.96 13.59 12.41
CA GLY A 188 -13.32 14.27 13.53
C GLY A 188 -14.28 14.88 14.57
N LYS A 189 -15.60 14.81 14.38
CA LYS A 189 -16.61 15.30 15.33
C LYS A 189 -16.90 14.31 16.45
N GLY A 190 -16.26 13.14 16.41
CA GLY A 190 -16.40 12.11 17.42
C GLY A 190 -17.68 11.27 17.30
N PHE A 191 -18.15 10.80 18.43
CA PHE A 191 -19.27 9.88 18.53
C PHE A 191 -20.44 10.56 19.26
N TYR A 192 -21.65 10.03 19.05
CA TYR A 192 -22.86 10.56 19.67
C TYR A 192 -22.76 10.63 21.20
N THR A 193 -23.16 11.76 21.75
CA THR A 193 -23.44 11.95 23.17
C THR A 193 -24.79 12.64 23.34
N SER A 194 -25.42 12.49 24.49
CA SER A 194 -26.69 13.16 24.77
C SER A 194 -26.59 14.71 24.71
N GLY A 195 -25.41 15.26 24.98
CA GLY A 195 -25.13 16.70 24.93
C GLY A 195 -24.87 17.24 23.52
N ASN A 196 -24.61 16.38 22.54
CA ASN A 196 -24.30 16.77 21.17
C ASN A 196 -25.23 16.14 20.10
N ALA A 197 -26.40 15.65 20.52
CA ALA A 197 -27.34 14.93 19.67
C ALA A 197 -27.70 15.67 18.36
N ASN A 198 -27.77 17.01 18.42
CA ASN A 198 -28.09 17.86 17.26
C ASN A 198 -26.96 17.96 16.25
N LEU A 199 -25.74 17.55 16.60
CA LEU A 199 -24.58 17.55 15.72
C LEU A 199 -24.46 16.25 14.89
N PHE A 200 -25.28 15.25 15.21
CA PHE A 200 -25.22 13.91 14.60
C PHE A 200 -26.39 13.62 13.68
N ALA A 201 -26.44 14.33 12.55
CA ALA A 201 -27.41 14.02 11.51
C ALA A 201 -27.07 12.66 10.88
N SER A 202 -28.04 11.76 10.86
CA SER A 202 -27.95 10.53 10.08
C SER A 202 -28.19 10.82 8.60
N GLY A 203 -27.34 10.27 7.75
CA GLY A 203 -27.46 10.33 6.31
C GLY A 203 -27.89 9.00 5.68
N PRO A 204 -27.88 8.93 4.35
CA PRO A 204 -28.14 7.69 3.62
C PRO A 204 -27.14 6.60 3.99
N PHE A 205 -27.63 5.37 4.12
CA PHE A 205 -26.84 4.17 4.17
C PHE A 205 -26.48 3.78 2.74
N SER A 206 -25.23 3.86 2.38
CA SER A 206 -24.71 3.62 1.02
C SER A 206 -23.48 2.70 1.11
N PRO A 207 -23.69 1.39 1.31
CA PRO A 207 -22.59 0.43 1.35
C PRO A 207 -22.02 0.20 -0.05
N ASP A 208 -20.75 -0.26 -0.11
CA ASP A 208 -20.13 -0.69 -1.37
C ASP A 208 -20.76 -1.97 -1.90
N LYS A 209 -21.21 -2.83 -1.01
CA LYS A 209 -21.87 -4.11 -1.34
C LYS A 209 -23.31 -4.11 -0.90
N ASN A 210 -24.21 -4.40 -1.83
CA ASN A 210 -25.62 -4.56 -1.53
C ASN A 210 -25.89 -5.85 -0.72
N GLY A 211 -27.00 -5.88 0.01
CA GLY A 211 -27.46 -7.09 0.73
C GLY A 211 -27.20 -7.09 2.23
N TRP A 212 -26.72 -5.98 2.80
CA TRP A 212 -26.68 -5.79 4.26
C TRP A 212 -28.09 -5.76 4.85
N THR A 213 -28.30 -6.41 5.97
CA THR A 213 -29.58 -6.48 6.67
C THR A 213 -29.42 -6.28 8.17
N SER A 214 -30.49 -5.89 8.84
CA SER A 214 -30.57 -5.75 10.30
C SER A 214 -31.94 -6.14 10.80
N ASN A 215 -32.01 -6.74 11.99
CA ASN A 215 -33.29 -7.09 12.63
C ASN A 215 -34.10 -5.86 13.10
N VAL A 216 -33.49 -4.67 13.15
CA VAL A 216 -34.15 -3.44 13.62
C VAL A 216 -34.57 -2.50 12.51
N GLN A 217 -34.39 -2.83 11.27
CA GLN A 217 -34.72 -2.02 10.07
C GLN A 217 -34.21 -0.55 10.11
N THR A 218 -33.32 -0.22 11.03
CA THR A 218 -32.81 1.13 11.23
C THR A 218 -31.29 1.11 11.11
N TYR A 219 -30.82 1.06 9.87
CA TYR A 219 -29.43 1.34 9.56
C TYR A 219 -29.35 2.58 8.67
N LYS A 220 -28.42 3.43 8.99
CA LYS A 220 -28.19 4.74 8.35
C LYS A 220 -26.70 4.98 8.16
N GLY A 221 -26.34 6.05 7.48
CA GLY A 221 -24.96 6.51 7.37
C GLY A 221 -24.58 7.45 8.50
N GLY A 222 -23.36 7.31 8.99
CA GLY A 222 -22.54 8.35 9.59
C GLY A 222 -21.52 8.84 8.56
N SER A 223 -20.55 9.66 8.98
CA SER A 223 -19.47 10.06 8.09
C SER A 223 -18.56 8.87 7.80
N GLN A 224 -18.64 8.34 6.57
CA GLN A 224 -17.87 7.18 6.09
C GLN A 224 -17.96 5.98 7.05
N CYS A 225 -19.15 5.71 7.59
CA CYS A 225 -19.41 4.55 8.43
C CYS A 225 -20.89 4.18 8.44
N ALA A 226 -21.19 2.92 8.75
CA ALA A 226 -22.55 2.46 9.00
C ALA A 226 -22.98 2.77 10.43
N ARG A 227 -24.25 3.10 10.62
CA ARG A 227 -24.91 3.19 11.93
C ARG A 227 -26.03 2.19 11.98
N VAL A 228 -26.01 1.35 12.99
CA VAL A 228 -27.02 0.32 13.18
C VAL A 228 -27.56 0.40 14.58
N GLY A 229 -28.88 0.38 14.70
CA GLY A 229 -29.52 0.37 15.99
C GLY A 229 -30.73 1.27 16.09
N LYS A 230 -31.47 1.09 17.16
CA LYS A 230 -32.66 1.86 17.52
C LYS A 230 -32.65 2.09 19.03
N ARG A 231 -33.17 3.25 19.47
CA ARG A 231 -33.39 3.50 20.91
C ARG A 231 -34.22 2.35 21.48
N ASP A 232 -33.86 1.88 22.64
CA ASP A 232 -34.58 0.86 23.40
C ASP A 232 -34.61 -0.55 22.77
N ALA A 233 -33.89 -0.79 21.67
CA ALA A 233 -33.73 -2.11 21.10
C ALA A 233 -32.59 -2.88 21.79
N THR A 234 -32.84 -4.14 22.07
CA THR A 234 -31.87 -5.11 22.57
C THR A 234 -31.54 -6.12 21.48
N ASN A 235 -30.37 -6.76 21.55
CA ASN A 235 -29.95 -7.80 20.62
C ASN A 235 -30.02 -7.35 19.15
N ILE A 236 -29.42 -6.20 18.86
CA ILE A 236 -29.34 -5.67 17.50
C ILE A 236 -28.36 -6.51 16.69
N THR A 237 -28.79 -6.96 15.52
CA THR A 237 -27.91 -7.66 14.57
C THR A 237 -27.71 -6.82 13.32
N PHE A 238 -26.52 -6.91 12.75
CA PHE A 238 -26.17 -6.34 11.46
C PHE A 238 -25.46 -7.42 10.66
N THR A 239 -26.04 -7.82 9.54
CA THR A 239 -25.68 -9.03 8.83
C THR A 239 -25.16 -8.68 7.43
N SER A 240 -24.01 -9.23 7.09
CA SER A 240 -23.38 -9.02 5.78
C SER A 240 -24.17 -9.62 4.62
N PRO A 241 -23.92 -9.21 3.37
CA PRO A 241 -24.21 -10.01 2.19
C PRO A 241 -23.61 -11.42 2.31
N GLU A 242 -24.02 -12.32 1.42
CA GLU A 242 -23.40 -13.64 1.33
C GLU A 242 -21.94 -13.54 0.86
N ILE A 243 -21.06 -14.23 1.58
CA ILE A 243 -19.62 -14.31 1.32
C ILE A 243 -19.26 -15.78 1.10
N LYS A 244 -18.48 -16.08 0.07
CA LYS A 244 -17.97 -17.44 -0.15
C LYS A 244 -16.65 -17.60 0.60
N ILE A 245 -16.62 -18.48 1.59
CA ILE A 245 -15.44 -18.84 2.37
C ILE A 245 -15.09 -20.30 2.10
N ASN A 246 -13.82 -20.61 1.90
CA ASN A 246 -13.29 -21.97 1.75
C ASN A 246 -12.09 -22.13 2.69
N GLY A 247 -12.34 -22.64 3.90
CA GLY A 247 -11.33 -22.83 4.94
C GLY A 247 -11.28 -21.67 5.94
N ASP A 248 -10.08 -21.32 6.38
CA ASP A 248 -9.82 -20.31 7.40
C ASP A 248 -9.64 -18.92 6.78
N VAL A 249 -10.29 -17.92 7.36
CA VAL A 249 -10.12 -16.51 7.00
C VAL A 249 -10.04 -15.65 8.25
N ILE A 250 -9.40 -14.49 8.12
CA ILE A 250 -9.37 -13.48 9.18
C ILE A 250 -10.38 -12.38 8.83
N LEU A 251 -11.29 -12.11 9.75
CA LEU A 251 -12.17 -10.95 9.72
C LEU A 251 -11.55 -9.84 10.55
N THR A 252 -11.36 -8.67 9.95
CA THR A 252 -10.98 -7.43 10.65
C THR A 252 -12.02 -6.34 10.40
N PHE A 253 -12.37 -5.58 11.43
CA PHE A 253 -13.28 -4.45 11.31
C PHE A 253 -13.10 -3.48 12.48
N LYS A 254 -13.64 -2.26 12.32
CA LYS A 254 -13.70 -1.28 13.40
C LYS A 254 -15.14 -1.10 13.85
N ALA A 255 -15.37 -1.08 15.16
CA ALA A 255 -16.68 -0.85 15.75
C ALA A 255 -16.59 0.12 16.93
N ALA A 256 -17.67 0.86 17.16
CA ALA A 256 -17.82 1.75 18.29
C ALA A 256 -19.27 1.74 18.77
N PRO A 257 -19.52 1.85 20.10
CA PRO A 257 -20.88 1.99 20.61
C PRO A 257 -21.41 3.39 20.27
N TYR A 258 -22.67 3.45 19.87
CA TYR A 258 -23.40 4.72 19.71
C TYR A 258 -23.85 5.31 21.06
N ALA A 259 -23.50 4.69 22.17
CA ALA A 259 -23.82 5.09 23.52
C ALA A 259 -22.56 5.44 24.31
N GLN A 260 -22.71 6.19 25.40
CA GLN A 260 -21.58 6.58 26.28
C GLN A 260 -21.19 5.50 27.31
N SER A 261 -21.52 4.27 27.05
CA SER A 261 -21.17 3.14 27.91
C SER A 261 -20.53 2.04 27.08
N ASN A 262 -19.66 1.28 27.71
CA ASN A 262 -19.09 0.08 27.11
C ASN A 262 -20.21 -0.83 26.61
N LYS A 263 -20.02 -1.43 25.46
CA LYS A 263 -20.91 -2.41 24.85
C LYS A 263 -20.13 -3.64 24.47
N THR A 264 -20.79 -4.77 24.48
CA THR A 264 -20.27 -6.02 23.95
C THR A 264 -20.86 -6.26 22.58
N MET A 265 -20.01 -6.62 21.64
CA MET A 265 -20.39 -7.05 20.28
C MET A 265 -19.91 -8.47 20.07
N THR A 266 -20.76 -9.31 19.48
CA THR A 266 -20.40 -10.68 19.15
C THR A 266 -20.53 -10.89 17.65
N VAL A 267 -19.50 -11.47 17.06
CA VAL A 267 -19.48 -11.94 15.65
C VAL A 267 -19.96 -13.39 15.64
N SER A 268 -20.86 -13.67 14.72
CA SER A 268 -21.31 -15.03 14.43
C SER A 268 -21.35 -15.25 12.92
N VAL A 269 -21.38 -16.50 12.50
CA VAL A 269 -21.44 -16.89 11.09
C VAL A 269 -22.58 -17.90 10.89
N SER A 270 -23.31 -17.77 9.78
CA SER A 270 -24.49 -18.62 9.52
C SER A 270 -24.17 -20.11 9.33
N ASN A 271 -22.95 -20.43 8.88
CA ASN A 271 -22.47 -21.79 8.69
C ASN A 271 -20.93 -21.81 8.86
N GLY A 272 -20.45 -22.35 9.98
CA GLY A 272 -19.03 -22.36 10.33
C GLY A 272 -18.80 -22.04 11.80
N THR A 273 -17.58 -21.68 12.13
CA THR A 273 -17.15 -21.32 13.48
C THR A 273 -16.42 -19.99 13.51
N VAL A 274 -16.52 -19.30 14.65
CA VAL A 274 -15.80 -18.03 14.93
C VAL A 274 -14.96 -18.25 16.18
N GLU A 275 -13.68 -17.95 16.09
CA GLU A 275 -12.75 -18.05 17.21
C GLU A 275 -12.64 -16.68 17.91
N ASN A 276 -12.92 -16.65 19.23
CA ASN A 276 -12.84 -15.40 20.04
C ASN A 276 -13.66 -14.24 19.45
N GLY A 277 -14.88 -14.51 19.00
CA GLY A 277 -15.74 -13.54 18.30
C GLY A 277 -16.44 -12.52 19.19
N THR A 278 -16.06 -12.33 20.47
CA THR A 278 -16.71 -11.38 21.39
C THR A 278 -15.75 -10.23 21.69
N PHE A 279 -16.20 -8.99 21.49
CA PHE A 279 -15.42 -7.77 21.63
C PHE A 279 -16.07 -6.79 22.59
N ASN A 280 -15.26 -6.18 23.46
CA ASN A 280 -15.68 -5.10 24.33
C ASN A 280 -15.38 -3.76 23.65
N LEU A 281 -16.42 -3.05 23.27
CA LEU A 281 -16.34 -1.76 22.59
C LEU A 281 -16.30 -0.62 23.62
N MET A 282 -15.30 0.25 23.48
CA MET A 282 -15.13 1.41 24.35
C MET A 282 -15.89 2.62 23.78
N PRO A 283 -16.54 3.45 24.61
CA PRO A 283 -17.24 4.64 24.14
C PRO A 283 -16.25 5.67 23.57
N ASN A 284 -16.74 6.50 22.65
CA ASN A 284 -16.03 7.63 22.04
C ASN A 284 -14.76 7.28 21.26
N GLN A 285 -14.56 6.02 20.86
CA GLN A 285 -13.44 5.62 20.02
C GLN A 285 -13.78 4.38 19.18
N TRP A 286 -13.07 4.25 18.08
CA TRP A 286 -13.08 3.01 17.31
C TRP A 286 -12.29 1.92 18.04
N THR A 287 -12.88 0.75 18.15
CA THR A 287 -12.22 -0.48 18.61
C THR A 287 -11.90 -1.33 17.37
N GLU A 288 -10.65 -1.69 17.21
CA GLU A 288 -10.22 -2.66 16.18
C GLU A 288 -10.55 -4.06 16.67
N CYS A 289 -11.29 -4.80 15.86
CA CYS A 289 -11.75 -6.14 16.13
C CYS A 289 -11.17 -7.10 15.08
N THR A 290 -10.56 -8.19 15.54
CA THR A 290 -10.00 -9.22 14.66
C THR A 290 -10.39 -10.59 15.19
N THR A 291 -10.89 -11.46 14.31
CA THR A 291 -11.25 -12.84 14.66
C THR A 291 -11.03 -13.77 13.48
N LYS A 292 -10.83 -15.03 13.76
CA LYS A 292 -10.73 -16.08 12.75
C LYS A 292 -12.09 -16.71 12.53
N ILE A 293 -12.46 -16.89 11.26
CA ILE A 293 -13.66 -17.61 10.84
C ILE A 293 -13.23 -18.83 10.03
N THR A 294 -13.78 -19.97 10.35
CA THR A 294 -13.61 -21.21 9.57
C THR A 294 -14.96 -21.61 8.98
N ALA A 295 -15.05 -21.68 7.66
CA ALA A 295 -16.26 -22.04 6.96
C ALA A 295 -15.97 -22.64 5.57
N ASN A 296 -16.92 -23.41 5.05
CA ASN A 296 -16.88 -23.95 3.69
C ASN A 296 -18.21 -23.69 2.98
N GLY A 297 -18.21 -22.79 2.01
CA GLY A 297 -19.38 -22.44 1.23
C GLY A 297 -19.82 -20.99 1.40
N ARG A 298 -21.10 -20.71 1.18
CA ARG A 298 -21.67 -19.36 1.33
C ARG A 298 -22.13 -19.14 2.76
N VAL A 299 -21.68 -18.06 3.36
CA VAL A 299 -22.03 -17.66 4.73
C VAL A 299 -22.44 -16.21 4.81
N LYS A 300 -23.15 -15.85 5.88
CA LYS A 300 -23.37 -14.48 6.32
C LYS A 300 -22.74 -14.29 7.69
N ILE A 301 -22.15 -13.14 7.89
CA ILE A 301 -21.48 -12.76 9.14
C ILE A 301 -22.33 -11.70 9.82
#